data_977f30863d89830e73730d0ad1b6facd
#
_entry.id   977f30863d89830e73730d0ad1b6facd
#
_cell.length_a   1.000
_cell.length_b   1.000
_cell.length_c   1.000
_cell.angle_alpha   90.00
_cell.angle_beta   90.00
_cell.angle_gamma   90.00
#
_symmetry.space_group_name_H-M   'P 1'
#
loop_
_entity.id
_entity.type
_entity.pdbx_description
1 polymer ?
#
loop_
_entity_poly.entity_id
_entity_poly.type
_entity_poly.pdbx_seq_one_letter_code
_entity_poly.pdbx_strand_id
1 'polypeptide(L)'
;MDGAVDGLQTQLRTARRSVALLAATQAILGSAPPVVFSLGGLVGYQLLSDDKSLATAPLTGFNIGMAAGAVAIAVASRFLGRKQSFMLGAVLGAVGAGIGAVALFQSNFWLFALGMLLIGLCGGATQKIRFAAADASPSFYKPKAISWILAAGIVSAVLGPQLAIWTKDLAAPVLFAGAFMALIPLFLVAVLMLLPLRLPAMTSSAAVATPARPLSEIVTTQRFLTGMICGISSYALMTFMMTGAPLAMVIGCGFPTEMATLGIQWHVLAMFAPSFFTGMLISRFGVEKIVAAGLVILMGCAVVAHMGIELWNFWGALVLLGIGWNFGFIGSTAIVASSYRPHEADKVQGFHDIILFTTVALSSFSSGKIFTAYGWSFMNLIIWPVTIVCLVLVLALMLKSSSAKSA
;
A
#
# COMPACT_ATOMS: atom_id res chain seq x y z
N MET A 1 26.58 19.97 -32.68
CA MET A 1 26.55 19.46 -31.28
C MET A 1 25.58 20.25 -30.41
N ASP A 2 25.46 21.55 -30.59
CA ASP A 2 24.58 22.39 -29.76
C ASP A 2 23.08 22.03 -29.81
N GLY A 3 22.53 21.72 -30.98
CA GLY A 3 21.11 21.33 -31.10
C GLY A 3 20.73 20.01 -30.41
N ALA A 4 21.65 19.06 -30.27
CA ALA A 4 21.40 17.81 -29.55
C ALA A 4 21.43 18.02 -28.02
N VAL A 5 22.29 18.94 -27.54
CA VAL A 5 22.37 19.31 -26.12
C VAL A 5 21.14 20.09 -25.71
N ASP A 6 20.67 21.05 -26.53
CA ASP A 6 19.44 21.81 -26.30
C ASP A 6 18.20 20.92 -26.30
N GLY A 7 18.13 19.94 -27.21
CA GLY A 7 17.06 18.94 -27.24
C GLY A 7 16.99 18.10 -25.95
N LEU A 8 18.16 17.63 -25.46
CA LEU A 8 18.26 16.84 -24.23
C LEU A 8 17.89 17.66 -22.99
N GLN A 9 18.33 18.93 -22.92
CA GLN A 9 18.00 19.82 -21.81
C GLN A 9 16.49 20.10 -21.77
N THR A 10 15.85 20.32 -22.92
CA THR A 10 14.41 20.55 -23.03
C THR A 10 13.62 19.30 -22.58
N GLN A 11 14.03 18.12 -23.01
CA GLN A 11 13.42 16.84 -22.57
C GLN A 11 13.57 16.66 -21.05
N LEU A 12 14.74 16.96 -20.48
CA LEU A 12 14.98 16.85 -19.04
C LEU A 12 14.14 17.85 -18.25
N ARG A 13 13.99 19.08 -18.73
CA ARG A 13 13.15 20.10 -18.07
C ARG A 13 11.67 19.66 -18.05
N THR A 14 11.17 19.14 -19.18
CA THR A 14 9.80 18.63 -19.28
C THR A 14 9.59 17.42 -18.37
N ALA A 15 10.52 16.47 -18.35
CA ALA A 15 10.48 15.33 -17.47
C ALA A 15 10.46 15.74 -15.99
N ARG A 16 11.35 16.64 -15.56
CA ARG A 16 11.40 17.16 -14.19
C ARG A 16 10.07 17.80 -13.76
N ARG A 17 9.46 18.62 -14.64
CA ARG A 17 8.15 19.21 -14.37
C ARG A 17 7.06 18.17 -14.21
N SER A 18 6.99 17.19 -15.11
CA SER A 18 6.00 16.10 -15.03
C SER A 18 6.19 15.25 -13.78
N VAL A 19 7.44 14.91 -13.44
CA VAL A 19 7.77 14.15 -12.22
C VAL A 19 7.42 14.94 -10.96
N ALA A 20 7.69 16.24 -10.90
CA ALA A 20 7.32 17.08 -9.76
C ALA A 20 5.81 17.14 -9.55
N LEU A 21 5.03 17.32 -10.64
CA LEU A 21 3.56 17.30 -10.58
C LEU A 21 3.03 15.93 -10.11
N LEU A 22 3.58 14.84 -10.65
CA LEU A 22 3.20 13.49 -10.24
C LEU A 22 3.58 13.19 -8.79
N ALA A 23 4.75 13.64 -8.32
CA ALA A 23 5.18 13.48 -6.95
C ALA A 23 4.27 14.26 -5.99
N ALA A 24 3.94 15.51 -6.31
CA ALA A 24 3.01 16.30 -5.52
C ALA A 24 1.60 15.67 -5.50
N THR A 25 1.11 15.18 -6.66
CA THR A 25 -0.14 14.43 -6.74
C THR A 25 -0.09 13.16 -5.89
N GLN A 26 1.03 12.42 -5.92
CA GLN A 26 1.26 11.24 -5.09
C GLN A 26 1.22 11.59 -3.59
N ALA A 27 1.84 12.71 -3.18
CA ALA A 27 1.82 13.15 -1.79
C ALA A 27 0.39 13.42 -1.29
N ILE A 28 -0.43 14.01 -2.14
CA ILE A 28 -1.83 14.34 -1.84
C ILE A 28 -2.71 13.09 -1.84
N LEU A 29 -2.76 12.35 -2.95
CA LEU A 29 -3.61 11.16 -3.08
C LEU A 29 -3.19 10.03 -2.12
N GLY A 30 -1.89 9.91 -1.89
CA GLY A 30 -1.33 8.95 -0.94
C GLY A 30 -1.65 9.24 0.52
N SER A 31 -2.20 10.42 0.84
CA SER A 31 -2.61 10.77 2.21
C SER A 31 -3.94 10.13 2.62
N ALA A 32 -4.78 9.72 1.67
CA ALA A 32 -6.08 9.12 1.98
C ALA A 32 -5.97 7.74 2.67
N PRO A 33 -5.12 6.78 2.25
CA PRO A 33 -4.97 5.50 2.95
C PRO A 33 -4.65 5.64 4.45
N PRO A 34 -3.68 6.45 4.90
CA PRO A 34 -3.45 6.65 6.34
C PRO A 34 -4.66 7.18 7.11
N VAL A 35 -5.46 8.09 6.53
CA VAL A 35 -6.73 8.55 7.12
C VAL A 35 -7.71 7.38 7.26
N VAL A 36 -7.89 6.62 6.18
CA VAL A 36 -8.80 5.48 6.14
C VAL A 36 -8.42 4.42 7.16
N PHE A 37 -7.14 4.05 7.26
CA PHE A 37 -6.67 3.06 8.23
C PHE A 37 -6.70 3.56 9.67
N SER A 38 -6.50 4.86 9.91
CA SER A 38 -6.60 5.43 11.25
C SER A 38 -8.03 5.45 11.77
N LEU A 39 -9.00 5.81 10.93
CA LEU A 39 -10.36 6.12 11.35
C LEU A 39 -11.40 5.10 10.88
N GLY A 40 -11.18 4.43 9.75
CA GLY A 40 -12.20 3.61 9.10
C GLY A 40 -12.73 2.45 9.95
N GLY A 41 -11.87 1.79 10.72
CA GLY A 41 -12.27 0.75 11.66
C GLY A 41 -13.03 1.31 12.86
N LEU A 42 -12.61 2.47 13.39
CA LEU A 42 -13.28 3.16 14.50
C LEU A 42 -14.68 3.64 14.09
N VAL A 43 -14.80 4.22 12.91
CA VAL A 43 -16.11 4.61 12.32
C VAL A 43 -16.97 3.38 12.12
N GLY A 44 -16.44 2.30 11.56
CA GLY A 44 -17.17 1.06 11.39
C GLY A 44 -17.68 0.50 12.71
N TYR A 45 -16.84 0.54 13.76
CA TYR A 45 -17.22 0.15 15.10
C TYR A 45 -18.34 1.04 15.67
N GLN A 46 -18.25 2.37 15.48
CA GLN A 46 -19.24 3.34 15.93
C GLN A 46 -20.61 3.17 15.25
N LEU A 47 -20.61 2.93 13.93
CA LEU A 47 -21.83 2.83 13.12
C LEU A 47 -22.61 1.52 13.30
N LEU A 48 -21.98 0.48 13.84
CA LEU A 48 -22.65 -0.77 14.17
C LEU A 48 -23.34 -0.69 15.53
N SER A 49 -24.48 -1.40 15.69
CA SER A 49 -25.20 -1.50 16.95
C SER A 49 -24.55 -2.51 17.90
N ASP A 50 -25.10 -3.73 17.98
CA ASP A 50 -24.69 -4.73 18.98
C ASP A 50 -23.53 -5.62 18.46
N ASP A 51 -23.61 -6.08 17.21
CA ASP A 51 -22.55 -6.91 16.61
C ASP A 51 -21.48 -6.05 15.97
N LYS A 52 -20.33 -5.97 16.64
CA LYS A 52 -19.15 -5.23 16.18
C LYS A 52 -18.21 -6.06 15.27
N SER A 53 -18.56 -7.30 14.95
CA SER A 53 -17.70 -8.21 14.17
C SER A 53 -17.35 -7.69 12.77
N LEU A 54 -18.21 -6.83 12.21
CA LEU A 54 -18.01 -6.21 10.89
C LEU A 54 -17.32 -4.84 10.93
N ALA A 55 -16.80 -4.39 12.08
CA ALA A 55 -16.22 -3.05 12.24
C ALA A 55 -15.16 -2.71 11.18
N THR A 56 -14.41 -3.71 10.70
CA THR A 56 -13.38 -3.52 9.65
C THR A 56 -13.86 -3.79 8.23
N ALA A 57 -15.14 -4.10 8.00
CA ALA A 57 -15.66 -4.30 6.64
C ALA A 57 -15.52 -3.05 5.74
N PRO A 58 -15.64 -1.80 6.22
CA PRO A 58 -15.33 -0.63 5.40
C PRO A 58 -13.88 -0.60 4.91
N LEU A 59 -12.90 -1.02 5.74
CA LEU A 59 -11.50 -1.14 5.36
C LEU A 59 -11.29 -2.27 4.34
N THR A 60 -12.04 -3.35 4.46
CA THR A 60 -12.07 -4.43 3.45
C THR A 60 -12.59 -3.89 2.12
N GLY A 61 -13.67 -3.09 2.14
CA GLY A 61 -14.18 -2.38 0.97
C GLY A 61 -13.11 -1.49 0.32
N PHE A 62 -12.35 -0.75 1.12
CA PHE A 62 -11.22 0.04 0.63
C PHE A 62 -10.15 -0.83 -0.06
N ASN A 63 -9.75 -1.96 0.53
CA ASN A 63 -8.75 -2.87 -0.07
C ASN A 63 -9.26 -3.52 -1.36
N ILE A 64 -10.53 -3.91 -1.42
CA ILE A 64 -11.18 -4.38 -2.65
C ILE A 64 -11.20 -3.27 -3.71
N GLY A 65 -11.52 -2.05 -3.29
CA GLY A 65 -11.46 -0.86 -4.14
C GLY A 65 -10.07 -0.63 -4.71
N MET A 66 -9.01 -0.76 -3.91
CA MET A 66 -7.62 -0.65 -4.38
C MET A 66 -7.29 -1.69 -5.46
N ALA A 67 -7.66 -2.94 -5.25
CA ALA A 67 -7.46 -4.01 -6.23
C ALA A 67 -8.21 -3.73 -7.53
N ALA A 68 -9.51 -3.43 -7.43
CA ALA A 68 -10.36 -3.12 -8.58
C ALA A 68 -9.89 -1.85 -9.31
N GLY A 69 -9.48 -0.81 -8.57
CA GLY A 69 -8.97 0.45 -9.10
C GLY A 69 -7.68 0.29 -9.90
N ALA A 70 -6.76 -0.56 -9.43
CA ALA A 70 -5.53 -0.85 -10.17
C ALA A 70 -5.81 -1.44 -11.56
N VAL A 71 -6.82 -2.32 -11.67
CA VAL A 71 -7.26 -2.91 -12.93
C VAL A 71 -8.06 -1.91 -13.76
N ALA A 72 -9.07 -1.26 -13.15
CA ALA A 72 -9.94 -0.32 -13.83
C ALA A 72 -9.16 0.84 -14.48
N ILE A 73 -8.17 1.40 -13.74
CA ILE A 73 -7.33 2.48 -14.25
C ILE A 73 -6.39 2.00 -15.36
N ALA A 74 -5.88 0.77 -15.28
CA ALA A 74 -5.07 0.21 -16.36
C ALA A 74 -5.90 0.07 -17.66
N VAL A 75 -7.15 -0.39 -17.56
CA VAL A 75 -8.09 -0.48 -18.66
C VAL A 75 -8.48 0.92 -19.16
N ALA A 76 -8.91 1.82 -18.28
CA ALA A 76 -9.29 3.18 -18.63
C ALA A 76 -8.15 3.94 -19.33
N SER A 77 -6.91 3.70 -18.94
CA SER A 77 -5.73 4.36 -19.53
C SER A 77 -5.52 4.01 -21.02
N ARG A 78 -6.07 2.88 -21.48
CA ARG A 78 -6.02 2.48 -22.91
C ARG A 78 -6.98 3.32 -23.76
N PHE A 79 -8.12 3.74 -23.21
CA PHE A 79 -9.17 4.47 -23.92
C PHE A 79 -9.11 5.98 -23.69
N LEU A 80 -8.92 6.40 -22.45
CA LEU A 80 -8.93 7.81 -22.04
C LEU A 80 -7.52 8.42 -21.97
N GLY A 81 -6.47 7.58 -21.93
CA GLY A 81 -5.12 8.00 -21.62
C GLY A 81 -4.86 8.12 -20.12
N ARG A 82 -3.59 8.05 -19.74
CA ARG A 82 -3.14 7.98 -18.32
C ARG A 82 -3.58 9.18 -17.48
N LYS A 83 -3.46 10.39 -18.02
CA LYS A 83 -3.82 11.62 -17.31
C LYS A 83 -5.29 11.61 -16.89
N GLN A 84 -6.19 11.37 -17.85
CA GLN A 84 -7.63 11.36 -17.58
C GLN A 84 -8.01 10.24 -16.63
N SER A 85 -7.35 9.09 -16.72
CA SER A 85 -7.58 7.97 -15.81
C SER A 85 -7.17 8.29 -14.36
N PHE A 86 -6.05 9.00 -14.14
CA PHE A 86 -5.68 9.46 -12.81
C PHE A 86 -6.65 10.52 -12.29
N MET A 87 -7.10 11.45 -13.14
CA MET A 87 -8.13 12.43 -12.77
C MET A 87 -9.45 11.74 -12.39
N LEU A 88 -9.89 10.74 -13.18
CA LEU A 88 -11.08 9.94 -12.88
C LEU A 88 -10.93 9.25 -11.51
N GLY A 89 -9.77 8.64 -11.23
CA GLY A 89 -9.48 8.04 -9.93
C GLY A 89 -9.62 9.05 -8.79
N ALA A 90 -9.05 10.26 -8.95
CA ALA A 90 -9.15 11.32 -7.93
C ALA A 90 -10.58 11.82 -7.75
N VAL A 91 -11.37 11.96 -8.83
CA VAL A 91 -12.81 12.32 -8.74
C VAL A 91 -13.59 11.23 -8.01
N LEU A 92 -13.35 9.94 -8.32
CA LEU A 92 -13.98 8.84 -7.58
C LEU A 92 -13.61 8.85 -6.10
N GLY A 93 -12.35 9.21 -5.77
CA GLY A 93 -11.92 9.41 -4.38
C GLY A 93 -12.68 10.54 -3.69
N ALA A 94 -12.88 11.69 -4.36
CA ALA A 94 -13.65 12.81 -3.83
C ALA A 94 -15.12 12.43 -3.60
N VAL A 95 -15.75 11.75 -4.56
CA VAL A 95 -17.11 11.23 -4.43
C VAL A 95 -17.21 10.24 -3.27
N GLY A 96 -16.24 9.31 -3.16
CA GLY A 96 -16.17 8.34 -2.06
C GLY A 96 -16.03 9.01 -0.70
N ALA A 97 -15.19 10.05 -0.58
CA ALA A 97 -15.05 10.85 0.64
C ALA A 97 -16.34 11.59 1.00
N GLY A 98 -17.03 12.16 0.01
CA GLY A 98 -18.34 12.79 0.19
C GLY A 98 -19.41 11.80 0.67
N ILE A 99 -19.49 10.62 0.04
CA ILE A 99 -20.39 9.54 0.46
C ILE A 99 -20.04 9.08 1.89
N GLY A 100 -18.74 8.93 2.21
CA GLY A 100 -18.30 8.58 3.55
C GLY A 100 -18.71 9.60 4.61
N ALA A 101 -18.58 10.90 4.30
CA ALA A 101 -19.05 11.97 5.19
C ALA A 101 -20.58 11.93 5.38
N VAL A 102 -21.36 11.84 4.28
CA VAL A 102 -22.83 11.74 4.34
C VAL A 102 -23.27 10.51 5.14
N ALA A 103 -22.59 9.38 4.97
CA ALA A 103 -22.85 8.15 5.71
C ALA A 103 -22.73 8.34 7.23
N LEU A 104 -21.76 9.14 7.68
CA LEU A 104 -21.60 9.48 9.11
C LEU A 104 -22.76 10.31 9.62
N PHE A 105 -23.21 11.33 8.87
CA PHE A 105 -24.40 12.13 9.24
C PHE A 105 -25.67 11.30 9.28
N GLN A 106 -25.79 10.27 8.42
CA GLN A 106 -26.95 9.38 8.36
C GLN A 106 -26.81 8.14 9.27
N SER A 107 -25.69 7.99 9.97
CA SER A 107 -25.35 6.78 10.75
C SER A 107 -25.50 5.49 9.94
N ASN A 108 -25.13 5.50 8.64
CA ASN A 108 -25.32 4.38 7.71
C ASN A 108 -24.00 3.66 7.44
N PHE A 109 -23.86 2.47 8.03
CA PHE A 109 -22.65 1.63 7.92
C PHE A 109 -22.34 1.20 6.47
N TRP A 110 -23.33 0.74 5.72
CA TRP A 110 -23.10 0.23 4.37
C TRP A 110 -22.79 1.35 3.36
N LEU A 111 -23.41 2.51 3.57
CA LEU A 111 -23.08 3.70 2.78
C LEU A 111 -21.63 4.15 3.05
N PHE A 112 -21.18 4.06 4.31
CA PHE A 112 -19.78 4.32 4.66
C PHE A 112 -18.83 3.32 3.99
N ALA A 113 -19.16 2.02 4.01
CA ALA A 113 -18.37 0.99 3.33
C ALA A 113 -18.28 1.23 1.81
N LEU A 114 -19.35 1.69 1.17
CA LEU A 114 -19.34 2.10 -0.23
C LEU A 114 -18.42 3.30 -0.47
N GLY A 115 -18.46 4.31 0.39
CA GLY A 115 -17.53 5.44 0.36
C GLY A 115 -16.06 4.99 0.42
N MET A 116 -15.74 4.05 1.33
CA MET A 116 -14.39 3.49 1.47
C MET A 116 -13.95 2.71 0.22
N LEU A 117 -14.84 1.94 -0.40
CA LEU A 117 -14.56 1.26 -1.67
C LEU A 117 -14.19 2.25 -2.79
N LEU A 118 -14.92 3.36 -2.91
CA LEU A 118 -14.63 4.39 -3.91
C LEU A 118 -13.31 5.12 -3.65
N ILE A 119 -12.98 5.43 -2.39
CA ILE A 119 -11.65 5.95 -2.03
C ILE A 119 -10.57 4.92 -2.38
N GLY A 120 -10.83 3.64 -2.17
CA GLY A 120 -9.95 2.54 -2.55
C GLY A 120 -9.67 2.50 -4.06
N LEU A 121 -10.67 2.73 -4.92
CA LEU A 121 -10.49 2.82 -6.38
C LEU A 121 -9.44 3.89 -6.74
N CYS A 122 -9.47 5.05 -6.08
CA CYS A 122 -8.44 6.08 -6.23
C CYS A 122 -7.07 5.58 -5.74
N GLY A 123 -7.02 4.84 -4.63
CA GLY A 123 -5.79 4.22 -4.11
C GLY A 123 -5.14 3.29 -5.13
N GLY A 124 -5.92 2.49 -5.86
CA GLY A 124 -5.44 1.65 -6.95
C GLY A 124 -4.84 2.45 -8.12
N ALA A 125 -5.43 3.59 -8.46
CA ALA A 125 -4.88 4.52 -9.46
C ALA A 125 -3.52 5.08 -9.02
N THR A 126 -3.40 5.45 -7.76
CA THR A 126 -2.20 6.04 -7.16
C THR A 126 -0.98 5.12 -7.26
N GLN A 127 -1.17 3.81 -7.17
CA GLN A 127 -0.11 2.80 -7.35
C GLN A 127 0.56 2.85 -8.73
N LYS A 128 -0.12 3.37 -9.76
CA LYS A 128 0.40 3.45 -11.12
C LYS A 128 1.20 4.73 -11.39
N ILE A 129 1.15 5.74 -10.51
CA ILE A 129 1.81 7.04 -10.70
C ILE A 129 3.33 6.89 -10.86
N ARG A 130 3.98 5.97 -10.12
CA ARG A 130 5.43 5.72 -10.22
C ARG A 130 5.85 5.25 -11.62
N PHE A 131 5.04 4.45 -12.28
CA PHE A 131 5.31 3.98 -13.64
C PHE A 131 5.11 5.11 -14.65
N ALA A 132 4.07 5.94 -14.47
CA ALA A 132 3.86 7.11 -15.31
C ALA A 132 5.02 8.11 -15.22
N ALA A 133 5.59 8.31 -14.01
CA ALA A 133 6.77 9.14 -13.80
C ALA A 133 8.03 8.58 -14.49
N ALA A 134 8.23 7.26 -14.43
CA ALA A 134 9.33 6.60 -15.12
C ALA A 134 9.21 6.73 -16.63
N ASP A 135 8.01 6.53 -17.18
CA ASP A 135 7.76 6.59 -18.63
C ASP A 135 7.81 8.02 -19.19
N ALA A 136 7.50 9.02 -18.36
CA ALA A 136 7.66 10.44 -18.72
C ALA A 136 9.12 10.93 -18.65
N SER A 137 10.07 10.04 -18.33
CA SER A 137 11.47 10.39 -18.06
C SER A 137 12.42 9.72 -19.05
N PRO A 138 13.49 10.43 -19.50
CA PRO A 138 14.60 9.80 -20.21
C PRO A 138 15.21 8.63 -19.41
N SER A 139 15.79 7.65 -20.10
CA SER A 139 16.29 6.40 -19.49
C SER A 139 17.21 6.63 -18.28
N PHE A 140 18.12 7.58 -18.37
CA PHE A 140 19.06 7.93 -17.29
C PHE A 140 18.38 8.63 -16.10
N TYR A 141 17.18 9.21 -16.26
CA TYR A 141 16.46 9.91 -15.21
C TYR A 141 15.36 9.05 -14.55
N LYS A 142 14.97 7.92 -15.16
CA LYS A 142 13.92 7.01 -14.63
C LYS A 142 14.11 6.60 -13.17
N PRO A 143 15.30 6.16 -12.73
CA PRO A 143 15.50 5.79 -11.32
C PRO A 143 15.24 6.98 -10.37
N LYS A 144 15.70 8.17 -10.75
CA LYS A 144 15.48 9.39 -9.96
C LYS A 144 14.02 9.80 -9.93
N ALA A 145 13.30 9.65 -11.04
CA ALA A 145 11.85 9.90 -11.10
C ALA A 145 11.08 8.99 -10.14
N ILE A 146 11.37 7.68 -10.13
CA ILE A 146 10.75 6.73 -9.20
C ILE A 146 11.08 7.11 -7.76
N SER A 147 12.32 7.49 -7.45
CA SER A 147 12.72 7.91 -6.10
C SER A 147 11.92 9.13 -5.61
N TRP A 148 11.63 10.10 -6.47
CA TRP A 148 10.80 11.25 -6.11
C TRP A 148 9.36 10.85 -5.76
N ILE A 149 8.78 9.89 -6.48
CA ILE A 149 7.44 9.38 -6.17
C ILE A 149 7.43 8.62 -4.83
N LEU A 150 8.48 7.84 -4.54
CA LEU A 150 8.62 7.17 -3.24
C LEU A 150 8.81 8.17 -2.10
N ALA A 151 9.62 9.22 -2.31
CA ALA A 151 9.78 10.32 -1.34
C ALA A 151 8.45 11.03 -1.04
N ALA A 152 7.59 11.20 -2.05
CA ALA A 152 6.25 11.73 -1.85
C ALA A 152 5.38 10.86 -0.92
N GLY A 153 5.64 9.54 -0.85
CA GLY A 153 5.00 8.64 0.10
C GLY A 153 5.30 9.00 1.56
N ILE A 154 6.50 9.52 1.86
CA ILE A 154 6.84 10.02 3.21
C ILE A 154 6.01 11.27 3.56
N VAL A 155 5.81 12.17 2.60
CA VAL A 155 4.93 13.33 2.80
C VAL A 155 3.50 12.87 3.07
N SER A 156 3.00 11.89 2.31
CA SER A 156 1.69 11.29 2.53
C SER A 156 1.53 10.68 3.92
N ALA A 157 2.60 10.02 4.41
CA ALA A 157 2.63 9.38 5.72
C ALA A 157 2.44 10.36 6.89
N VAL A 158 2.83 11.62 6.70
CA VAL A 158 2.62 12.69 7.67
C VAL A 158 1.32 13.44 7.39
N LEU A 159 1.10 13.84 6.15
CA LEU A 159 -0.04 14.69 5.77
C LEU A 159 -1.39 14.03 6.09
N GLY A 160 -1.57 12.73 5.79
CA GLY A 160 -2.82 12.02 6.04
C GLY A 160 -3.21 11.99 7.51
N PRO A 161 -2.38 11.42 8.40
CA PRO A 161 -2.67 11.37 9.83
C PRO A 161 -2.84 12.76 10.46
N GLN A 162 -2.01 13.74 10.10
CA GLN A 162 -2.16 15.11 10.61
C GLN A 162 -3.49 15.73 10.16
N LEU A 163 -3.87 15.53 8.89
CA LEU A 163 -5.20 15.95 8.40
C LEU A 163 -6.31 15.32 9.24
N ALA A 164 -6.25 14.00 9.49
CA ALA A 164 -7.24 13.30 10.30
C ALA A 164 -7.32 13.89 11.72
N ILE A 165 -6.17 14.12 12.38
CA ILE A 165 -6.12 14.68 13.74
C ILE A 165 -6.75 16.08 13.80
N TRP A 166 -6.42 16.96 12.86
CA TRP A 166 -6.88 18.35 12.88
C TRP A 166 -8.34 18.53 12.45
N THR A 167 -8.87 17.58 11.66
CA THR A 167 -10.18 17.76 11.03
C THR A 167 -11.27 16.83 11.54
N LYS A 168 -10.93 15.79 12.31
CA LYS A 168 -11.92 14.79 12.77
C LYS A 168 -13.12 15.37 13.51
N ASP A 169 -12.91 16.46 14.24
CA ASP A 169 -13.94 17.10 15.09
C ASP A 169 -14.57 18.34 14.45
N LEU A 170 -14.18 18.74 13.23
CA LEU A 170 -14.70 19.94 12.55
C LEU A 170 -16.21 19.88 12.25
N ALA A 171 -16.80 18.69 12.22
CA ALA A 171 -18.21 18.49 11.98
C ALA A 171 -18.97 18.06 13.26
N ALA A 172 -18.47 18.45 14.46
CA ALA A 172 -19.15 18.13 15.72
C ALA A 172 -20.64 18.54 15.68
N PRO A 173 -21.57 17.73 16.22
CA PRO A 173 -21.33 16.56 17.06
C PRO A 173 -21.05 15.23 16.33
N VAL A 174 -21.00 15.22 14.98
CA VAL A 174 -20.78 14.01 14.20
C VAL A 174 -19.26 13.73 14.14
N LEU A 175 -18.78 12.82 15.01
CA LEU A 175 -17.36 12.46 15.09
C LEU A 175 -16.86 11.91 13.76
N PHE A 176 -15.60 12.24 13.45
CA PHE A 176 -14.85 11.79 12.25
C PHE A 176 -15.36 12.32 10.90
N ALA A 177 -16.57 12.87 10.80
CA ALA A 177 -17.12 13.36 9.54
C ALA A 177 -16.23 14.46 8.92
N GLY A 178 -15.68 15.36 9.74
CA GLY A 178 -14.77 16.39 9.29
C GLY A 178 -13.51 15.85 8.58
N ALA A 179 -12.96 14.71 9.01
CA ALA A 179 -11.80 14.11 8.35
C ALA A 179 -12.12 13.63 6.93
N PHE A 180 -13.28 13.01 6.71
CA PHE A 180 -13.72 12.59 5.38
C PHE A 180 -14.13 13.78 4.51
N MET A 181 -14.75 14.82 5.08
CA MET A 181 -15.01 16.08 4.38
C MET A 181 -13.71 16.75 3.92
N ALA A 182 -12.65 16.73 4.72
CA ALA A 182 -11.34 17.30 4.40
C ALA A 182 -10.61 16.56 3.26
N LEU A 183 -10.92 15.29 3.03
CA LEU A 183 -10.39 14.55 1.87
C LEU A 183 -10.97 15.05 0.54
N ILE A 184 -12.17 15.63 0.52
CA ILE A 184 -12.80 16.12 -0.72
C ILE A 184 -11.95 17.21 -1.40
N PRO A 185 -11.64 18.36 -0.75
CA PRO A 185 -10.77 19.36 -1.35
C PRO A 185 -9.38 18.81 -1.67
N LEU A 186 -8.86 17.87 -0.87
CA LEU A 186 -7.57 17.24 -1.13
C LEU A 186 -7.57 16.50 -2.48
N PHE A 187 -8.59 15.70 -2.75
CA PHE A 187 -8.75 15.01 -4.04
C PHE A 187 -8.96 16.00 -5.20
N LEU A 188 -9.74 17.07 -4.99
CA LEU A 188 -9.96 18.10 -6.01
C LEU A 188 -8.67 18.87 -6.34
N VAL A 189 -7.84 19.18 -5.35
CA VAL A 189 -6.51 19.76 -5.57
C VAL A 189 -5.65 18.82 -6.41
N ALA A 190 -5.70 17.51 -6.16
CA ALA A 190 -4.98 16.54 -6.99
C ALA A 190 -5.47 16.55 -8.46
N VAL A 191 -6.79 16.67 -8.69
CA VAL A 191 -7.33 16.84 -10.06
C VAL A 191 -6.77 18.11 -10.71
N LEU A 192 -6.77 19.24 -10.00
CA LEU A 192 -6.23 20.50 -10.52
C LEU A 192 -4.73 20.40 -10.85
N MET A 193 -3.95 19.71 -10.01
CA MET A 193 -2.53 19.49 -10.25
C MET A 193 -2.26 18.60 -11.46
N LEU A 194 -3.17 17.70 -11.79
CA LEU A 194 -3.07 16.85 -12.99
C LEU A 194 -3.43 17.60 -14.29
N LEU A 195 -4.14 18.73 -14.24
CA LEU A 195 -4.55 19.48 -15.45
C LEU A 195 -3.38 19.87 -16.36
N PRO A 196 -2.28 20.46 -15.88
CA PRO A 196 -1.14 20.85 -16.70
C PRO A 196 -0.24 19.66 -17.10
N LEU A 197 -0.51 18.44 -16.59
CA LEU A 197 0.33 17.27 -16.82
C LEU A 197 0.27 16.83 -18.29
N ARG A 198 1.44 16.58 -18.87
CA ARG A 198 1.59 16.01 -20.22
C ARG A 198 2.35 14.69 -20.08
N LEU A 199 1.68 13.59 -20.39
CA LEU A 199 2.28 12.26 -20.40
C LEU A 199 2.38 11.74 -21.84
N PRO A 200 3.47 11.01 -22.18
CA PRO A 200 3.58 10.35 -23.45
C PRO A 200 2.45 9.31 -23.61
N ALA A 201 1.99 9.11 -24.83
CA ALA A 201 1.06 8.04 -25.18
C ALA A 201 1.68 6.69 -24.79
N MET A 202 0.84 5.73 -24.39
CA MET A 202 1.30 4.37 -24.12
C MET A 202 1.75 3.76 -25.45
N THR A 203 3.06 3.56 -25.60
CA THR A 203 3.59 2.74 -26.68
C THR A 203 3.33 1.28 -26.30
N SER A 204 2.54 0.58 -27.10
CA SER A 204 2.43 -0.87 -27.01
C SER A 204 3.83 -1.45 -27.20
N SER A 205 4.33 -2.18 -26.20
CA SER A 205 5.58 -2.91 -26.37
C SER A 205 5.41 -3.88 -27.52
N ALA A 206 6.25 -3.75 -28.55
CA ALA A 206 6.24 -4.66 -29.70
C ALA A 206 6.37 -6.09 -29.17
N ALA A 207 5.51 -6.98 -29.65
CA ALA A 207 5.49 -8.37 -29.28
C ALA A 207 6.86 -8.99 -29.53
N VAL A 208 7.56 -9.41 -28.49
CA VAL A 208 8.80 -10.17 -28.59
C VAL A 208 8.43 -11.56 -29.12
N ALA A 209 9.10 -12.01 -30.18
CA ALA A 209 8.81 -13.24 -30.93
C ALA A 209 9.08 -14.55 -30.16
N THR A 210 9.47 -14.49 -28.89
CA THR A 210 9.70 -15.69 -28.07
C THR A 210 8.41 -16.16 -27.41
N PRO A 211 8.04 -17.46 -27.57
CA PRO A 211 6.85 -18.00 -26.91
C PRO A 211 6.98 -17.87 -25.38
N ALA A 212 5.91 -17.36 -24.74
CA ALA A 212 5.84 -17.29 -23.29
C ALA A 212 5.63 -18.71 -22.70
N ARG A 213 6.33 -19.05 -21.63
CA ARG A 213 6.12 -20.31 -20.90
C ARG A 213 4.68 -20.38 -20.36
N PRO A 214 4.10 -21.59 -20.22
CA PRO A 214 2.85 -21.78 -19.50
C PRO A 214 2.93 -21.19 -18.08
N LEU A 215 1.87 -20.57 -17.61
CA LEU A 215 1.84 -20.00 -16.26
C LEU A 215 2.16 -21.05 -15.19
N SER A 216 1.63 -22.27 -15.37
CA SER A 216 1.86 -23.41 -14.46
C SER A 216 3.35 -23.73 -14.29
N GLU A 217 4.15 -23.64 -15.35
CA GLU A 217 5.59 -23.90 -15.27
C GLU A 217 6.32 -22.87 -14.39
N ILE A 218 5.90 -21.59 -14.44
CA ILE A 218 6.52 -20.51 -13.69
C ILE A 218 6.08 -20.55 -12.23
N VAL A 219 4.77 -20.67 -11.98
CA VAL A 219 4.19 -20.55 -10.63
C VAL A 219 4.49 -21.76 -9.74
N THR A 220 4.86 -22.92 -10.31
CA THR A 220 5.27 -24.10 -9.55
C THR A 220 6.74 -24.12 -9.14
N THR A 221 7.54 -23.18 -9.63
CA THR A 221 8.95 -23.11 -9.23
C THR A 221 9.08 -22.74 -7.75
N GLN A 222 9.99 -23.42 -7.04
CA GLN A 222 10.24 -23.16 -5.62
C GLN A 222 10.56 -21.68 -5.37
N ARG A 223 11.33 -21.05 -6.26
CA ARG A 223 11.72 -19.64 -6.14
C ARG A 223 10.49 -18.71 -6.22
N PHE A 224 9.60 -18.93 -7.20
CA PHE A 224 8.37 -18.17 -7.34
C PHE A 224 7.46 -18.36 -6.12
N LEU A 225 7.20 -19.62 -5.73
CA LEU A 225 6.32 -19.93 -4.60
C LEU A 225 6.83 -19.30 -3.30
N THR A 226 8.15 -19.43 -3.01
CA THR A 226 8.73 -18.80 -1.82
C THR A 226 8.55 -17.29 -1.84
N GLY A 227 8.87 -16.62 -2.96
CA GLY A 227 8.68 -15.18 -3.09
C GLY A 227 7.22 -14.77 -2.94
N MET A 228 6.32 -15.49 -3.61
CA MET A 228 4.88 -15.22 -3.54
C MET A 228 4.33 -15.38 -2.12
N ILE A 229 4.59 -16.52 -1.46
CA ILE A 229 4.09 -16.79 -0.11
C ILE A 229 4.64 -15.75 0.88
N CYS A 230 5.95 -15.49 0.88
CA CYS A 230 6.55 -14.52 1.80
C CYS A 230 6.05 -13.09 1.56
N GLY A 231 5.89 -12.69 0.30
CA GLY A 231 5.39 -11.35 -0.05
C GLY A 231 3.93 -11.16 0.37
N ILE A 232 3.07 -12.12 0.05
CA ILE A 232 1.65 -12.11 0.41
C ILE A 232 1.50 -12.15 1.93
N SER A 233 2.23 -13.01 2.63
CA SER A 233 2.19 -13.11 4.09
C SER A 233 2.64 -11.81 4.77
N SER A 234 3.73 -11.20 4.29
CA SER A 234 4.22 -9.92 4.83
C SER A 234 3.19 -8.81 4.67
N TYR A 235 2.51 -8.73 3.50
CA TYR A 235 1.48 -7.72 3.26
C TYR A 235 0.20 -8.01 4.05
N ALA A 236 -0.22 -9.27 4.10
CA ALA A 236 -1.40 -9.69 4.83
C ALA A 236 -1.28 -9.45 6.33
N LEU A 237 -0.14 -9.82 6.95
CA LEU A 237 0.14 -9.56 8.36
C LEU A 237 0.20 -8.06 8.65
N MET A 238 0.84 -7.28 7.78
CA MET A 238 0.88 -5.82 7.91
C MET A 238 -0.54 -5.23 7.90
N THR A 239 -1.37 -5.59 6.92
CA THR A 239 -2.74 -5.08 6.83
C THR A 239 -3.59 -5.56 8.01
N PHE A 240 -3.44 -6.81 8.43
CA PHE A 240 -4.13 -7.38 9.58
C PHE A 240 -3.87 -6.59 10.86
N MET A 241 -2.61 -6.34 11.18
CA MET A 241 -2.20 -5.63 12.39
C MET A 241 -2.52 -4.13 12.30
N MET A 242 -2.23 -3.49 11.16
CA MET A 242 -2.52 -2.07 10.92
C MET A 242 -4.02 -1.76 11.01
N THR A 243 -4.87 -2.71 10.58
CA THR A 243 -6.33 -2.57 10.65
C THR A 243 -6.83 -2.71 12.10
N GLY A 244 -6.28 -3.63 12.88
CA GLY A 244 -6.71 -3.91 14.24
C GLY A 244 -6.11 -2.98 15.30
N ALA A 245 -4.92 -2.44 15.06
CA ALA A 245 -4.24 -1.62 16.06
C ALA A 245 -5.03 -0.39 16.53
N PRO A 246 -5.66 0.43 15.67
CA PRO A 246 -6.49 1.54 16.12
C PRO A 246 -7.68 1.09 16.99
N LEU A 247 -8.31 -0.05 16.65
CA LEU A 247 -9.39 -0.62 17.46
C LEU A 247 -8.86 -1.06 18.84
N ALA A 248 -7.71 -1.75 18.87
CA ALA A 248 -7.09 -2.19 20.11
C ALA A 248 -6.70 -1.00 21.00
N MET A 249 -6.10 0.05 20.40
CA MET A 249 -5.68 1.24 21.15
C MET A 249 -6.87 2.03 21.69
N VAL A 250 -7.85 2.34 20.86
CA VAL A 250 -8.96 3.25 21.24
C VAL A 250 -10.04 2.49 22.00
N ILE A 251 -10.53 1.38 21.44
CA ILE A 251 -11.65 0.63 22.02
C ILE A 251 -11.16 -0.32 23.13
N GLY A 252 -10.03 -1.00 22.89
CA GLY A 252 -9.49 -1.97 23.85
C GLY A 252 -8.81 -1.34 25.06
N CYS A 253 -8.02 -0.26 24.86
CA CYS A 253 -7.19 0.35 25.89
C CYS A 253 -7.61 1.78 26.29
N GLY A 254 -8.59 2.39 25.60
CA GLY A 254 -9.07 3.74 25.91
C GLY A 254 -8.11 4.88 25.54
N PHE A 255 -7.14 4.63 24.68
CA PHE A 255 -6.27 5.70 24.19
C PHE A 255 -7.02 6.70 23.32
N PRO A 256 -6.63 7.99 23.35
CA PRO A 256 -7.17 8.98 22.42
C PRO A 256 -6.94 8.56 20.96
N THR A 257 -7.89 8.89 20.08
CA THR A 257 -7.81 8.59 18.64
C THR A 257 -6.57 9.18 17.99
N GLU A 258 -6.09 10.33 18.48
CA GLU A 258 -4.86 10.98 18.03
C GLU A 258 -3.64 10.08 18.22
N MET A 259 -3.55 9.38 19.34
CA MET A 259 -2.43 8.48 19.63
C MET A 259 -2.43 7.25 18.73
N ALA A 260 -3.62 6.72 18.43
CA ALA A 260 -3.76 5.65 17.44
C ALA A 260 -3.39 6.14 16.03
N THR A 261 -3.83 7.34 15.65
CA THR A 261 -3.52 7.96 14.35
C THR A 261 -2.03 8.26 14.20
N LEU A 262 -1.36 8.73 15.27
CA LEU A 262 0.11 8.89 15.31
C LEU A 262 0.83 7.55 15.20
N GLY A 263 0.30 6.49 15.80
CA GLY A 263 0.83 5.13 15.61
C GLY A 263 0.81 4.70 14.14
N ILE A 264 -0.28 4.96 13.42
CA ILE A 264 -0.38 4.73 11.97
C ILE A 264 0.61 5.63 11.20
N GLN A 265 0.80 6.88 11.61
CA GLN A 265 1.81 7.77 11.00
C GLN A 265 3.22 7.16 11.09
N TRP A 266 3.65 6.74 12.28
CA TRP A 266 4.96 6.11 12.48
C TRP A 266 5.09 4.80 11.69
N HIS A 267 4.03 4.01 11.65
CA HIS A 267 3.98 2.80 10.84
C HIS A 267 4.23 3.09 9.35
N VAL A 268 3.48 4.02 8.77
CA VAL A 268 3.59 4.34 7.34
C VAL A 268 4.94 4.99 7.02
N LEU A 269 5.48 5.82 7.91
CA LEU A 269 6.85 6.32 7.80
C LEU A 269 7.86 5.16 7.77
N ALA A 270 7.71 4.20 8.68
CA ALA A 270 8.56 3.01 8.75
C ALA A 270 8.41 2.07 7.54
N MET A 271 7.26 2.09 6.86
CA MET A 271 7.07 1.38 5.59
C MET A 271 7.86 2.01 4.44
N PHE A 272 7.87 3.34 4.33
CA PHE A 272 8.45 4.02 3.16
C PHE A 272 9.91 4.46 3.35
N ALA A 273 10.33 4.87 4.53
CA ALA A 273 11.68 5.36 4.77
C ALA A 273 12.78 4.34 4.42
N PRO A 274 12.69 3.05 4.77
CA PRO A 274 13.71 2.08 4.40
C PRO A 274 13.84 1.84 2.89
N SER A 275 12.81 2.16 2.09
CA SER A 275 12.82 1.92 0.63
C SER A 275 13.98 2.65 -0.09
N PHE A 276 14.53 3.72 0.50
CA PHE A 276 15.69 4.41 -0.07
C PHE A 276 16.96 3.57 -0.06
N PHE A 277 17.09 2.64 0.86
CA PHE A 277 18.29 1.81 1.00
C PHE A 277 18.03 0.30 0.89
N THR A 278 16.77 -0.14 0.91
CA THR A 278 16.42 -1.57 0.78
C THR A 278 17.01 -2.19 -0.49
N GLY A 279 16.96 -1.48 -1.63
CA GLY A 279 17.56 -1.94 -2.88
C GLY A 279 19.10 -2.13 -2.78
N MET A 280 19.78 -1.23 -2.07
CA MET A 280 21.22 -1.32 -1.81
C MET A 280 21.53 -2.51 -0.88
N LEU A 281 20.72 -2.74 0.14
CA LEU A 281 20.85 -3.88 1.02
C LEU A 281 20.66 -5.21 0.27
N ILE A 282 19.67 -5.30 -0.61
CA ILE A 282 19.43 -6.45 -1.48
C ILE A 282 20.65 -6.74 -2.37
N SER A 283 21.21 -5.69 -3.00
CA SER A 283 22.39 -5.87 -3.86
C SER A 283 23.65 -6.30 -3.10
N ARG A 284 23.81 -5.86 -1.85
CA ARG A 284 24.98 -6.16 -1.02
C ARG A 284 24.91 -7.52 -0.32
N PHE A 285 23.74 -7.87 0.22
CA PHE A 285 23.58 -9.04 1.10
C PHE A 285 22.81 -10.20 0.46
N GLY A 286 22.16 -9.96 -0.68
CA GLY A 286 21.26 -10.89 -1.34
C GLY A 286 19.80 -10.74 -0.91
N VAL A 287 18.90 -11.01 -1.83
CA VAL A 287 17.47 -10.79 -1.64
C VAL A 287 16.87 -11.70 -0.57
N GLU A 288 17.29 -12.95 -0.51
CA GLU A 288 16.80 -13.96 0.43
C GLU A 288 17.10 -13.56 1.89
N LYS A 289 18.29 -13.02 2.15
CA LYS A 289 18.68 -12.56 3.50
C LYS A 289 17.87 -11.34 3.94
N ILE A 290 17.54 -10.45 3.01
CA ILE A 290 16.72 -9.27 3.31
C ILE A 290 15.27 -9.68 3.61
N VAL A 291 14.72 -10.65 2.87
CA VAL A 291 13.39 -11.22 3.19
C VAL A 291 13.41 -11.87 4.57
N ALA A 292 14.43 -12.69 4.88
CA ALA A 292 14.56 -13.31 6.19
C ALA A 292 14.66 -12.26 7.31
N ALA A 293 15.45 -11.19 7.13
CA ALA A 293 15.53 -10.08 8.08
C ALA A 293 14.17 -9.40 8.29
N GLY A 294 13.39 -9.18 7.20
CA GLY A 294 12.03 -8.64 7.29
C GLY A 294 11.10 -9.52 8.12
N LEU A 295 11.14 -10.85 7.91
CA LEU A 295 10.35 -11.81 8.68
C LEU A 295 10.73 -11.83 10.17
N VAL A 296 12.02 -11.77 10.48
CA VAL A 296 12.51 -11.67 11.88
C VAL A 296 12.05 -10.37 12.54
N ILE A 297 12.05 -9.25 11.81
CA ILE A 297 11.52 -7.97 12.31
C ILE A 297 10.01 -8.06 12.55
N LEU A 298 9.25 -8.77 11.70
CA LEU A 298 7.83 -9.04 11.95
C LEU A 298 7.61 -9.88 13.19
N MET A 299 8.47 -10.86 13.48
CA MET A 299 8.45 -11.58 14.77
C MET A 299 8.77 -10.62 15.93
N GLY A 300 9.73 -9.71 15.77
CA GLY A 300 10.02 -8.66 16.75
C GLY A 300 8.82 -7.75 17.01
N CYS A 301 8.03 -7.43 15.99
CA CYS A 301 6.74 -6.74 16.15
C CYS A 301 5.81 -7.51 17.09
N ALA A 302 5.65 -8.83 16.90
CA ALA A 302 4.81 -9.65 17.75
C ALA A 302 5.32 -9.71 19.19
N VAL A 303 6.64 -9.76 19.41
CA VAL A 303 7.25 -9.71 20.75
C VAL A 303 6.87 -8.40 21.43
N VAL A 304 7.15 -7.25 20.81
CA VAL A 304 6.90 -5.93 21.40
C VAL A 304 5.41 -5.73 21.69
N ALA A 305 4.53 -6.15 20.75
CA ALA A 305 3.09 -6.10 20.94
C ALA A 305 2.57 -7.01 22.06
N HIS A 306 3.30 -8.06 22.40
CA HIS A 306 2.95 -9.00 23.48
C HIS A 306 3.52 -8.60 24.85
N MET A 307 4.54 -7.71 24.89
CA MET A 307 5.16 -7.23 26.12
C MET A 307 4.25 -6.36 26.97
N GLY A 308 3.18 -5.78 26.41
CA GLY A 308 2.24 -4.94 27.15
C GLY A 308 1.24 -4.23 26.26
N ILE A 309 0.40 -3.43 26.91
CA ILE A 309 -0.65 -2.63 26.27
C ILE A 309 -0.43 -1.12 26.48
N GLU A 310 0.78 -0.71 26.81
CA GLU A 310 1.14 0.69 26.88
C GLU A 310 1.33 1.30 25.48
N LEU A 311 1.24 2.61 25.38
CA LEU A 311 1.37 3.35 24.13
C LEU A 311 2.63 2.96 23.32
N TRP A 312 3.77 2.81 24.03
CA TRP A 312 5.04 2.47 23.40
C TRP A 312 5.09 1.06 22.83
N ASN A 313 4.34 0.11 23.41
CA ASN A 313 4.21 -1.24 22.86
C ASN A 313 3.49 -1.20 21.51
N PHE A 314 2.39 -0.43 21.40
CA PHE A 314 1.67 -0.26 20.13
C PHE A 314 2.53 0.46 19.08
N TRP A 315 3.14 1.59 19.44
CA TRP A 315 3.95 2.36 18.48
C TRP A 315 5.20 1.60 18.06
N GLY A 316 5.91 0.97 18.99
CA GLY A 316 7.08 0.14 18.70
C GLY A 316 6.75 -1.04 17.79
N ALA A 317 5.65 -1.75 18.08
CA ALA A 317 5.15 -2.83 17.25
C ALA A 317 4.80 -2.34 15.84
N LEU A 318 4.09 -1.22 15.71
CA LEU A 318 3.70 -0.63 14.42
C LEU A 318 4.92 -0.17 13.59
N VAL A 319 5.95 0.39 14.22
CA VAL A 319 7.21 0.74 13.54
C VAL A 319 7.91 -0.51 13.03
N LEU A 320 8.07 -1.54 13.88
CA LEU A 320 8.67 -2.81 13.47
C LEU A 320 7.85 -3.49 12.37
N LEU A 321 6.52 -3.42 12.45
CA LEU A 321 5.62 -3.91 11.41
C LEU A 321 5.90 -3.25 10.05
N GLY A 322 6.09 -1.92 10.03
CA GLY A 322 6.41 -1.17 8.82
C GLY A 322 7.75 -1.55 8.21
N ILE A 323 8.82 -1.63 9.02
CA ILE A 323 10.16 -2.02 8.57
C ILE A 323 10.15 -3.47 8.09
N GLY A 324 9.54 -4.38 8.86
CA GLY A 324 9.42 -5.79 8.51
C GLY A 324 8.67 -6.02 7.20
N TRP A 325 7.57 -5.28 7.01
CA TRP A 325 6.85 -5.29 5.73
C TRP A 325 7.73 -4.78 4.58
N ASN A 326 8.46 -3.69 4.76
CA ASN A 326 9.31 -3.15 3.70
C ASN A 326 10.32 -4.19 3.21
N PHE A 327 11.08 -4.80 4.09
CA PHE A 327 12.09 -5.80 3.74
C PHE A 327 11.46 -7.10 3.22
N GLY A 328 10.42 -7.58 3.90
CA GLY A 328 9.70 -8.80 3.52
C GLY A 328 9.03 -8.68 2.17
N PHE A 329 8.22 -7.63 1.95
CA PHE A 329 7.44 -7.46 0.73
C PHE A 329 8.29 -7.01 -0.47
N ILE A 330 9.19 -6.02 -0.31
CA ILE A 330 10.05 -5.55 -1.41
C ILE A 330 11.01 -6.65 -1.84
N GLY A 331 11.64 -7.35 -0.88
CA GLY A 331 12.52 -8.46 -1.18
C GLY A 331 11.79 -9.61 -1.88
N SER A 332 10.63 -10.00 -1.38
CA SER A 332 9.81 -11.05 -1.98
C SER A 332 9.33 -10.70 -3.39
N THR A 333 8.94 -9.43 -3.62
CA THR A 333 8.60 -8.93 -4.95
C THR A 333 9.80 -9.06 -5.91
N ALA A 334 11.02 -8.81 -5.44
CA ALA A 334 12.24 -8.98 -6.24
C ALA A 334 12.49 -10.47 -6.55
N ILE A 335 12.23 -11.39 -5.61
CA ILE A 335 12.31 -12.84 -5.86
C ILE A 335 11.30 -13.25 -6.94
N VAL A 336 10.05 -12.83 -6.82
CA VAL A 336 9.00 -13.09 -7.83
C VAL A 336 9.40 -12.52 -9.19
N ALA A 337 9.87 -11.27 -9.25
CA ALA A 337 10.31 -10.63 -10.49
C ALA A 337 11.47 -11.34 -11.17
N SER A 338 12.36 -12.00 -10.41
CA SER A 338 13.47 -12.79 -10.95
C SER A 338 13.06 -14.18 -11.47
N SER A 339 11.81 -14.59 -11.30
CA SER A 339 11.31 -15.93 -11.66
C SER A 339 10.69 -16.00 -13.06
N TYR A 340 10.46 -14.88 -13.72
CA TYR A 340 9.85 -14.79 -15.04
C TYR A 340 10.63 -13.86 -15.97
N ARG A 341 10.37 -14.01 -17.28
CA ARG A 341 10.98 -13.18 -18.33
C ARG A 341 10.15 -11.90 -18.54
N PRO A 342 10.73 -10.80 -19.09
CA PRO A 342 10.01 -9.54 -19.27
C PRO A 342 8.67 -9.65 -20.02
N HIS A 343 8.58 -10.48 -21.05
CA HIS A 343 7.36 -10.70 -21.86
C HIS A 343 6.30 -11.59 -21.14
N GLU A 344 6.65 -12.24 -20.02
CA GLU A 344 5.75 -13.03 -19.18
C GLU A 344 5.16 -12.20 -18.04
N ALA A 345 5.67 -10.98 -17.83
CA ALA A 345 5.41 -10.15 -16.66
C ALA A 345 3.90 -9.90 -16.40
N ASP A 346 3.16 -9.48 -17.41
CA ASP A 346 1.73 -9.13 -17.24
C ASP A 346 0.91 -10.30 -16.72
N LYS A 347 1.17 -11.50 -17.25
CA LYS A 347 0.47 -12.73 -16.87
C LYS A 347 0.82 -13.17 -15.46
N VAL A 348 2.11 -13.14 -15.11
CA VAL A 348 2.59 -13.61 -13.81
C VAL A 348 2.26 -12.61 -12.71
N GLN A 349 2.44 -11.32 -12.97
CA GLN A 349 2.07 -10.26 -12.02
C GLN A 349 0.55 -10.21 -11.81
N GLY A 350 -0.24 -10.34 -12.88
CA GLY A 350 -1.70 -10.40 -12.75
C GLY A 350 -2.16 -11.54 -11.84
N PHE A 351 -1.59 -12.74 -12.00
CA PHE A 351 -1.87 -13.88 -11.12
C PHE A 351 -1.45 -13.58 -9.67
N HIS A 352 -0.23 -13.10 -9.46
CA HIS A 352 0.28 -12.73 -8.15
C HIS A 352 -0.60 -11.67 -7.47
N ASP A 353 -0.96 -10.61 -8.18
CA ASP A 353 -1.72 -9.48 -7.62
C ASP A 353 -3.15 -9.89 -7.23
N ILE A 354 -3.80 -10.79 -7.98
CA ILE A 354 -5.12 -11.31 -7.62
C ILE A 354 -5.04 -12.01 -6.27
N ILE A 355 -4.07 -12.90 -6.08
CA ILE A 355 -3.92 -13.64 -4.82
C ILE A 355 -3.54 -12.69 -3.68
N LEU A 356 -2.59 -11.78 -3.94
CA LEU A 356 -2.15 -10.77 -2.98
C LEU A 356 -3.33 -9.95 -2.46
N PHE A 357 -4.06 -9.28 -3.34
CA PHE A 357 -5.13 -8.38 -2.92
C PHE A 357 -6.33 -9.10 -2.33
N THR A 358 -6.63 -10.33 -2.79
CA THR A 358 -7.65 -11.18 -2.17
C THR A 358 -7.25 -11.51 -0.72
N THR A 359 -6.00 -11.92 -0.49
CA THR A 359 -5.52 -12.25 0.86
C THR A 359 -5.47 -11.01 1.75
N VAL A 360 -5.06 -9.86 1.22
CA VAL A 360 -5.06 -8.58 1.95
C VAL A 360 -6.47 -8.15 2.36
N ALA A 361 -7.46 -8.29 1.46
CA ALA A 361 -8.85 -8.00 1.79
C ALA A 361 -9.40 -8.94 2.88
N LEU A 362 -9.11 -10.23 2.77
CA LEU A 362 -9.47 -11.23 3.80
C LEU A 362 -8.79 -10.94 5.14
N SER A 363 -7.51 -10.54 5.14
CA SER A 363 -6.78 -10.15 6.35
C SER A 363 -7.41 -8.95 7.04
N SER A 364 -7.75 -7.92 6.27
CA SER A 364 -8.44 -6.72 6.78
C SER A 364 -9.80 -7.07 7.39
N PHE A 365 -10.57 -7.94 6.71
CA PHE A 365 -11.88 -8.40 7.20
C PHE A 365 -11.74 -9.21 8.49
N SER A 366 -10.80 -10.17 8.51
CA SER A 366 -10.56 -11.05 9.64
C SER A 366 -10.05 -10.29 10.87
N SER A 367 -9.33 -9.19 10.67
CA SER A 367 -8.75 -8.38 11.74
C SER A 367 -9.79 -7.92 12.76
N GLY A 368 -10.90 -7.32 12.30
CA GLY A 368 -11.97 -6.87 13.19
C GLY A 368 -12.68 -8.02 13.90
N LYS A 369 -12.98 -9.12 13.17
CA LYS A 369 -13.61 -10.31 13.77
C LYS A 369 -12.75 -10.93 14.85
N ILE A 370 -11.46 -11.08 14.59
CA ILE A 370 -10.52 -11.69 15.53
C ILE A 370 -10.29 -10.76 16.71
N PHE A 371 -10.17 -9.46 16.48
CA PHE A 371 -10.08 -8.48 17.58
C PHE A 371 -11.31 -8.54 18.49
N THR A 372 -12.51 -8.55 17.92
CA THR A 372 -13.76 -8.57 18.71
C THR A 372 -13.94 -9.87 19.48
N ALA A 373 -13.52 -11.02 18.90
CA ALA A 373 -13.70 -12.32 19.52
C ALA A 373 -12.61 -12.70 20.54
N TYR A 374 -11.35 -12.33 20.26
CA TYR A 374 -10.18 -12.85 21.00
C TYR A 374 -9.23 -11.75 21.49
N GLY A 375 -9.47 -10.49 21.10
CA GLY A 375 -8.66 -9.35 21.54
C GLY A 375 -7.28 -9.24 20.87
N TRP A 376 -6.53 -8.22 21.30
CA TRP A 376 -5.23 -7.84 20.75
C TRP A 376 -4.15 -8.92 20.91
N SER A 377 -4.09 -9.55 22.09
CA SER A 377 -3.06 -10.57 22.36
C SER A 377 -3.12 -11.76 21.41
N PHE A 378 -4.33 -12.20 21.05
CA PHE A 378 -4.51 -13.28 20.08
C PHE A 378 -4.12 -12.88 18.67
N MET A 379 -4.38 -11.62 18.28
CA MET A 379 -3.93 -11.11 16.98
C MET A 379 -2.41 -11.21 16.84
N ASN A 380 -1.66 -10.89 17.88
CA ASN A 380 -0.21 -10.97 17.89
C ASN A 380 0.32 -12.40 17.75
N LEU A 381 -0.41 -13.40 18.29
CA LEU A 381 -0.03 -14.81 18.16
C LEU A 381 -0.08 -15.31 16.72
N ILE A 382 -0.96 -14.77 15.88
CA ILE A 382 -1.10 -15.18 14.46
C ILE A 382 0.17 -14.87 13.66
N ILE A 383 0.95 -13.87 14.06
CA ILE A 383 2.19 -13.49 13.35
C ILE A 383 3.19 -14.65 13.36
N TRP A 384 3.30 -15.39 14.49
CA TRP A 384 4.32 -16.42 14.69
C TRP A 384 4.23 -17.58 13.68
N PRO A 385 3.12 -18.32 13.57
CA PRO A 385 3.05 -19.45 12.65
C PRO A 385 3.27 -19.02 11.20
N VAL A 386 2.74 -17.87 10.80
CA VAL A 386 2.88 -17.37 9.42
C VAL A 386 4.33 -16.99 9.12
N THR A 387 4.99 -16.25 10.01
CA THR A 387 6.40 -15.84 9.80
C THR A 387 7.37 -17.01 9.91
N ILE A 388 7.13 -17.99 10.79
CA ILE A 388 7.95 -19.22 10.91
C ILE A 388 7.89 -20.01 9.60
N VAL A 389 6.70 -20.26 9.05
CA VAL A 389 6.54 -20.96 7.77
C VAL A 389 7.29 -20.21 6.65
N CYS A 390 7.13 -18.90 6.54
CA CYS A 390 7.84 -18.09 5.56
C CYS A 390 9.36 -18.17 5.75
N LEU A 391 9.84 -18.10 6.98
CA LEU A 391 11.28 -18.18 7.29
C LEU A 391 11.86 -19.53 6.90
N VAL A 392 11.17 -20.63 7.17
CA VAL A 392 11.56 -21.97 6.75
C VAL A 392 11.69 -22.07 5.23
N LEU A 393 10.71 -21.52 4.48
CA LEU A 393 10.75 -21.50 3.01
C LEU A 393 11.94 -20.70 2.47
N VAL A 394 12.23 -19.55 3.05
CA VAL A 394 13.38 -18.72 2.63
C VAL A 394 14.71 -19.41 2.95
N LEU A 395 14.83 -20.01 4.14
CA LEU A 395 16.04 -20.75 4.53
C LEU A 395 16.27 -21.97 3.61
N ALA A 396 15.23 -22.73 3.29
CA ALA A 396 15.30 -23.83 2.34
C ALA A 396 15.76 -23.36 0.93
N LEU A 397 15.27 -22.19 0.48
CA LEU A 397 15.71 -21.60 -0.78
C LEU A 397 17.20 -21.20 -0.75
N MET A 398 17.66 -20.64 0.38
CA MET A 398 19.07 -20.24 0.57
C MET A 398 20.00 -21.46 0.56
N LEU A 399 19.65 -22.53 1.24
CA LEU A 399 20.45 -23.76 1.29
C LEU A 399 20.62 -24.37 -0.10
N LYS A 400 19.52 -24.44 -0.88
CA LYS A 400 19.58 -24.99 -2.24
C LYS A 400 20.43 -24.13 -3.19
N SER A 401 20.37 -22.81 -3.05
CA SER A 401 21.20 -21.90 -3.88
C SER A 401 22.68 -21.99 -3.53
N SER A 402 23.02 -22.27 -2.29
CA SER A 402 24.40 -22.50 -1.82
C SER A 402 24.96 -23.81 -2.38
N SER A 403 24.21 -24.90 -2.34
CA SER A 403 24.60 -26.20 -2.87
C SER A 403 24.84 -26.17 -4.40
N ALA A 404 24.04 -25.39 -5.13
CA ALA A 404 24.22 -25.23 -6.59
C ALA A 404 25.43 -24.38 -6.99
N LYS A 405 26.03 -23.62 -6.08
CA LYS A 405 27.26 -22.84 -6.30
C LYS A 405 28.54 -23.61 -5.92
N SER A 406 28.40 -24.66 -5.14
CA SER A 406 29.52 -25.54 -4.70
C SER A 406 29.69 -26.81 -5.55
N ALA A 407 28.71 -27.10 -6.40
CA ALA A 407 28.77 -28.14 -7.45
C ALA A 407 29.12 -27.53 -8.82
#